data_fdf34bdcecd3d0d05eac8a6f44561519
#
_entry.id   fdf34bdcecd3d0d05eac8a6f44561519
#
_cell.length_a   1.000
_cell.length_b   1.000
_cell.length_c   1.000
_cell.angle_alpha   90.00
_cell.angle_beta   90.00
_cell.angle_gamma   90.00
#
_symmetry.space_group_name_H-M   'P 1'
#
loop_
_entity.id
_entity.type
_entity.pdbx_description
1 polymer ?
#
loop_
_entity_poly.entity_id
_entity_poly.type
_entity_poly.pdbx_seq_one_letter_code
_entity_poly.pdbx_strand_id
1 'polypeptide(L)'
;KLSESKSSHTYFLKEVDASSLKAIGAEKFLSKSTAKVPTVDVLTFLYENGRLLMVKDLFDNKKLGTADIAITMFDKNIEKQWSVNYQYDAKNLISRNENFVMNSSGDVFYSHTKYDRKANVYYSILKGITENGKEEIEKELLFEDEAYFENYTIGMSNNELVVAGFLKYFPKGQRIQKFFVQRYKESSLTINSQSI
;
A
#
# COMPACT_ATOMS: atom_id res chain seq x y z
N LYS A 1 -29.73 -28.22 0.95
CA LYS A 1 -28.88 -27.22 1.61
C LYS A 1 -27.45 -27.54 1.25
N LEU A 2 -26.90 -26.85 0.27
CA LEU A 2 -25.46 -26.89 -0.03
C LEU A 2 -24.74 -26.21 1.13
N SER A 3 -23.90 -26.96 1.86
CA SER A 3 -23.02 -26.42 2.86
C SER A 3 -21.96 -25.59 2.12
N GLU A 4 -22.00 -24.27 2.27
CA GLU A 4 -20.94 -23.40 1.80
C GLU A 4 -19.64 -23.82 2.52
N SER A 5 -18.72 -24.45 1.79
CA SER A 5 -17.40 -24.79 2.31
C SER A 5 -16.62 -23.50 2.52
N LYS A 6 -16.26 -23.20 3.76
CA LYS A 6 -15.33 -22.11 4.05
C LYS A 6 -13.95 -22.51 3.52
N SER A 7 -13.46 -21.84 2.49
CA SER A 7 -12.06 -21.99 2.10
C SER A 7 -11.18 -21.25 3.11
N SER A 8 -10.13 -21.91 3.58
CA SER A 8 -9.10 -21.26 4.40
C SER A 8 -7.77 -21.33 3.68
N HIS A 9 -7.08 -20.22 3.60
CA HIS A 9 -5.73 -20.12 3.06
C HIS A 9 -4.75 -19.89 4.21
N THR A 10 -3.68 -20.68 4.23
CA THR A 10 -2.60 -20.51 5.20
C THR A 10 -1.33 -20.18 4.45
N TYR A 11 -0.65 -19.13 4.87
CA TYR A 11 0.56 -18.62 4.25
C TYR A 11 1.76 -18.98 5.11
N PHE A 12 2.78 -19.52 4.46
CA PHE A 12 4.05 -19.88 5.07
C PHE A 12 5.20 -19.23 4.29
N LEU A 13 6.24 -18.87 5.01
CA LEU A 13 7.53 -18.50 4.41
C LEU A 13 8.49 -19.68 4.53
N LYS A 14 9.26 -19.89 3.48
CA LYS A 14 10.35 -20.86 3.47
C LYS A 14 11.58 -20.21 2.90
N GLU A 15 12.68 -20.33 3.62
CA GLU A 15 13.99 -19.87 3.16
C GLU A 15 14.52 -20.84 2.09
N VAL A 16 15.11 -20.27 1.04
CA VAL A 16 15.70 -21.03 -0.06
C VAL A 16 17.13 -20.56 -0.27
N ASP A 17 18.06 -21.51 -0.33
CA ASP A 17 19.44 -21.22 -0.70
C ASP A 17 19.51 -20.75 -2.16
N ALA A 18 20.05 -19.56 -2.38
CA ALA A 18 20.07 -18.92 -3.70
C ALA A 18 20.93 -19.64 -4.72
N SER A 19 21.92 -20.40 -4.27
CA SER A 19 22.85 -21.11 -5.15
C SER A 19 22.34 -22.50 -5.58
N SER A 20 21.73 -23.22 -4.65
CA SER A 20 21.25 -24.57 -4.85
C SER A 20 19.73 -24.67 -5.12
N LEU A 21 19.00 -23.59 -4.89
CA LEU A 21 17.52 -23.50 -4.91
C LEU A 21 16.84 -24.52 -3.99
N LYS A 22 17.57 -25.01 -2.98
CA LYS A 22 17.02 -25.94 -1.99
C LYS A 22 16.46 -25.19 -0.82
N ALA A 23 15.36 -25.70 -0.30
CA ALA A 23 14.74 -25.17 0.90
C ALA A 23 15.64 -25.39 2.14
N ILE A 24 15.78 -24.36 2.97
CA ILE A 24 16.56 -24.36 4.19
C ILE A 24 15.61 -24.23 5.39
N GLY A 25 15.81 -25.08 6.40
CA GLY A 25 15.06 -24.97 7.64
C GLY A 25 13.57 -25.35 7.54
N ALA A 26 12.84 -25.02 8.59
CA ALA A 26 11.40 -25.26 8.69
C ALA A 26 10.59 -24.12 8.07
N GLU A 27 9.37 -24.44 7.63
CA GLU A 27 8.42 -23.42 7.20
C GLU A 27 7.98 -22.58 8.40
N LYS A 28 7.98 -21.25 8.23
CA LYS A 28 7.49 -20.30 9.22
C LYS A 28 6.09 -19.85 8.87
N PHE A 29 5.16 -19.98 9.79
CA PHE A 29 3.78 -19.51 9.63
C PHE A 29 3.76 -17.99 9.56
N LEU A 30 3.11 -17.43 8.56
CA LEU A 30 2.93 -15.99 8.40
C LEU A 30 1.52 -15.53 8.75
N SER A 31 0.52 -16.16 8.17
CA SER A 31 -0.86 -15.72 8.31
C SER A 31 -1.84 -16.81 7.92
N LYS A 32 -3.08 -16.70 8.40
CA LYS A 32 -4.22 -17.52 7.97
C LYS A 32 -5.37 -16.60 7.58
N SER A 33 -6.03 -16.91 6.48
CA SER A 33 -7.25 -16.25 6.03
C SER A 33 -8.38 -17.25 5.99
N THR A 34 -9.57 -16.84 6.42
CA THR A 34 -10.81 -17.58 6.25
C THR A 34 -11.78 -16.72 5.49
N ALA A 35 -11.89 -16.93 4.18
CA ALA A 35 -12.86 -16.24 3.35
C ALA A 35 -14.09 -17.11 3.13
N LYS A 36 -15.27 -16.50 3.17
CA LYS A 36 -16.54 -17.18 2.80
C LYS A 36 -16.73 -17.30 1.29
N VAL A 37 -15.92 -16.61 0.53
CA VAL A 37 -15.93 -16.58 -0.95
C VAL A 37 -14.48 -16.72 -1.40
N PRO A 38 -14.18 -17.36 -2.55
CA PRO A 38 -12.84 -17.42 -3.09
C PRO A 38 -12.42 -16.03 -3.60
N THR A 39 -12.10 -15.16 -2.67
CA THR A 39 -11.41 -13.90 -2.95
C THR A 39 -9.93 -14.20 -2.98
N VAL A 40 -9.29 -13.82 -4.06
CA VAL A 40 -7.84 -13.91 -4.14
C VAL A 40 -7.30 -12.82 -3.24
N ASP A 41 -6.77 -13.22 -2.08
CA ASP A 41 -5.99 -12.31 -1.24
C ASP A 41 -4.80 -11.83 -2.09
N VAL A 42 -4.70 -10.55 -2.34
CA VAL A 42 -3.50 -9.98 -2.95
C VAL A 42 -2.47 -9.82 -1.85
N LEU A 43 -1.35 -10.52 -1.98
CA LEU A 43 -0.23 -10.42 -1.06
C LEU A 43 0.89 -9.65 -1.73
N THR A 44 1.29 -8.58 -1.11
CA THR A 44 2.50 -7.82 -1.48
C THR A 44 3.54 -8.01 -0.39
N PHE A 45 4.77 -8.32 -0.80
CA PHE A 45 5.91 -8.43 0.10
C PHE A 45 6.96 -7.40 -0.28
N LEU A 46 7.51 -6.74 0.73
CA LEU A 46 8.67 -5.87 0.60
C LEU A 46 9.69 -6.28 1.66
N TYR A 47 10.93 -6.54 1.24
CA TYR A 47 12.03 -6.85 2.14
C TYR A 47 13.10 -5.77 2.03
N GLU A 48 13.40 -5.12 3.13
CA GLU A 48 14.40 -4.08 3.20
C GLU A 48 15.01 -4.01 4.61
N ASN A 49 16.32 -3.80 4.69
CA ASN A 49 17.07 -3.62 5.95
C ASN A 49 16.80 -4.71 7.01
N GLY A 50 16.68 -5.97 6.58
CA GLY A 50 16.40 -7.08 7.50
C GLY A 50 14.96 -7.13 8.04
N ARG A 51 14.05 -6.40 7.43
CA ARG A 51 12.62 -6.42 7.77
C ARG A 51 11.79 -6.90 6.59
N LEU A 52 10.76 -7.66 6.87
CA LEU A 52 9.79 -8.13 5.89
C LEU A 52 8.44 -7.47 6.16
N LEU A 53 7.98 -6.69 5.23
CA LEU A 53 6.62 -6.16 5.20
C LEU A 53 5.73 -7.13 4.43
N MET A 54 4.62 -7.52 5.02
CA MET A 54 3.55 -8.25 4.34
C MET A 54 2.30 -7.38 4.33
N VAL A 55 1.82 -7.07 3.15
CA VAL A 55 0.54 -6.41 2.95
C VAL A 55 -0.44 -7.42 2.41
N LYS A 56 -1.54 -7.60 3.12
CA LYS A 56 -2.64 -8.46 2.74
C LYS A 56 -3.85 -7.61 2.43
N ASP A 57 -4.18 -7.53 1.17
CA ASP A 57 -5.38 -6.85 0.69
C ASP A 57 -6.54 -7.86 0.67
N LEU A 58 -7.48 -7.67 1.56
CA LEU A 58 -8.66 -8.51 1.70
C LEU A 58 -9.77 -7.90 0.85
N PHE A 59 -9.68 -8.12 -0.46
CA PHE A 59 -10.76 -7.73 -1.34
C PHE A 59 -12.04 -8.45 -1.00
N ASP A 60 -13.04 -7.66 -0.81
CA ASP A 60 -14.43 -7.95 -1.07
C ASP A 60 -15.29 -8.35 0.12
N ASN A 61 -15.87 -7.34 0.65
CA ASN A 61 -17.26 -7.51 1.00
C ASN A 61 -18.13 -6.54 0.16
N LYS A 62 -18.28 -6.80 -1.14
CA LYS A 62 -19.18 -6.03 -2.00
C LYS A 62 -20.57 -5.85 -1.38
N LYS A 63 -21.01 -6.79 -0.56
CA LYS A 63 -22.26 -6.71 0.19
C LYS A 63 -22.18 -5.72 1.36
N LEU A 64 -21.04 -5.62 2.04
CA LEU A 64 -20.84 -4.69 3.16
C LEU A 64 -20.32 -3.33 2.70
N GLY A 65 -19.77 -3.25 1.48
CA GLY A 65 -19.22 -2.02 0.94
C GLY A 65 -17.93 -1.58 1.61
N THR A 66 -17.20 -2.51 2.24
CA THR A 66 -15.90 -2.26 2.90
C THR A 66 -14.82 -3.16 2.31
N ALA A 67 -13.60 -2.67 2.30
CA ALA A 67 -12.39 -3.43 2.00
C ALA A 67 -11.42 -3.32 3.18
N ASP A 68 -10.75 -4.41 3.51
CA ASP A 68 -9.82 -4.46 4.62
C ASP A 68 -8.39 -4.64 4.10
N ILE A 69 -7.44 -3.93 4.68
CA ILE A 69 -6.00 -4.11 4.43
C ILE A 69 -5.34 -4.45 5.76
N ALA A 70 -4.60 -5.55 5.77
CA ALA A 70 -3.74 -5.92 6.89
C ALA A 70 -2.28 -5.70 6.50
N ILE A 71 -1.58 -4.89 7.27
CA ILE A 71 -0.16 -4.60 7.11
C ILE A 71 0.56 -5.20 8.30
N THR A 72 1.52 -6.08 8.05
CA THR A 72 2.27 -6.78 9.10
C THR A 72 3.76 -6.66 8.85
N MET A 73 4.49 -6.27 9.88
CA MET A 73 5.95 -6.19 9.88
C MET A 73 6.55 -7.36 10.62
N PHE A 74 7.56 -7.96 10.03
CA PHE A 74 8.39 -9.01 10.61
C PHE A 74 9.85 -8.56 10.63
N ASP A 75 10.59 -9.03 11.61
CA ASP A 75 12.06 -8.86 11.65
C ASP A 75 12.79 -9.87 10.74
N LYS A 76 14.13 -9.83 10.77
CA LYS A 76 14.99 -10.74 10.00
C LYS A 76 14.82 -12.23 10.36
N ASN A 77 14.27 -12.54 11.53
CA ASN A 77 13.99 -13.90 11.98
C ASN A 77 12.55 -14.34 11.64
N ILE A 78 11.80 -13.47 10.92
CA ILE A 78 10.37 -13.64 10.60
C ILE A 78 9.51 -13.68 11.87
N GLU A 79 9.92 -12.95 12.89
CA GLU A 79 9.11 -12.74 14.07
C GLU A 79 8.27 -11.47 13.89
N LYS A 80 6.96 -11.59 14.15
CA LYS A 80 6.05 -10.47 13.98
C LYS A 80 6.37 -9.37 14.98
N GLN A 81 6.66 -8.17 14.47
CA GLN A 81 6.94 -6.98 15.26
C GLN A 81 5.66 -6.21 15.57
N TRP A 82 4.88 -5.91 14.53
CA TRP A 82 3.60 -5.23 14.67
C TRP A 82 2.65 -5.58 13.50
N SER A 83 1.39 -5.24 13.69
CA SER A 83 0.37 -5.40 12.64
C SER A 83 -0.73 -4.38 12.83
N VAL A 84 -1.19 -3.80 11.74
CA VAL A 84 -2.34 -2.89 11.69
C VAL A 84 -3.33 -3.35 10.65
N ASN A 85 -4.62 -3.07 10.90
CA ASN A 85 -5.70 -3.36 9.97
C ASN A 85 -6.46 -2.08 9.70
N TYR A 86 -6.67 -1.79 8.42
CA TYR A 86 -7.47 -0.66 7.97
C TYR A 86 -8.69 -1.16 7.24
N GLN A 87 -9.81 -0.50 7.52
CA GLN A 87 -11.04 -0.71 6.81
C GLN A 87 -11.37 0.51 5.95
N TYR A 88 -11.67 0.28 4.68
CA TYR A 88 -12.03 1.32 3.71
C TYR A 88 -13.45 1.15 3.22
N ASP A 89 -14.10 2.25 2.87
CA ASP A 89 -15.37 2.23 2.16
C ASP A 89 -15.14 1.76 0.71
N ALA A 90 -15.45 0.50 0.44
CA ALA A 90 -15.28 -0.10 -0.89
C ALA A 90 -16.25 0.47 -1.94
N LYS A 91 -17.32 1.15 -1.55
CA LYS A 91 -18.26 1.79 -2.50
C LYS A 91 -17.63 2.97 -3.22
N ASN A 92 -16.68 3.62 -2.58
CA ASN A 92 -16.00 4.82 -3.08
C ASN A 92 -14.54 4.57 -3.47
N LEU A 93 -14.02 3.37 -3.23
CA LEU A 93 -12.65 2.99 -3.59
C LEU A 93 -12.62 2.39 -4.99
N ILE A 94 -11.92 3.05 -5.90
CA ILE A 94 -11.66 2.53 -7.26
C ILE A 94 -10.22 2.06 -7.40
N SER A 95 -9.33 2.41 -6.50
CA SER A 95 -7.92 2.07 -6.68
C SER A 95 -7.37 1.09 -5.65
N ARG A 96 -6.33 0.43 -6.09
CA ARG A 96 -5.49 -0.48 -5.31
C ARG A 96 -4.38 0.32 -4.64
N ASN A 97 -4.00 -0.11 -3.45
CA ASN A 97 -2.76 0.36 -2.83
C ASN A 97 -1.60 -0.42 -3.46
N GLU A 98 -0.95 0.16 -4.44
CA GLU A 98 0.06 -0.57 -5.22
C GLU A 98 1.50 -0.21 -4.83
N ASN A 99 1.68 0.90 -4.15
CA ASN A 99 3.01 1.44 -3.88
C ASN A 99 3.29 1.48 -2.39
N PHE A 100 3.96 0.47 -1.86
CA PHE A 100 4.48 0.44 -0.50
C PHE A 100 5.98 0.66 -0.52
N VAL A 101 6.47 1.49 0.38
CA VAL A 101 7.90 1.70 0.62
C VAL A 101 8.16 1.71 2.12
N MET A 102 9.38 1.37 2.50
CA MET A 102 9.81 1.31 3.88
C MET A 102 11.10 2.09 4.04
N ASN A 103 11.22 2.87 5.11
CA ASN A 103 12.46 3.54 5.44
C ASN A 103 13.38 2.64 6.31
N SER A 104 14.58 3.14 6.59
CA SER A 104 15.56 2.41 7.42
C SER A 104 15.10 2.19 8.87
N SER A 105 14.20 3.01 9.39
CA SER A 105 13.61 2.86 10.72
C SER A 105 12.50 1.81 10.77
N GLY A 106 11.98 1.40 9.61
CA GLY A 106 10.87 0.45 9.48
C GLY A 106 9.50 1.12 9.47
N ASP A 107 9.44 2.44 9.27
CA ASP A 107 8.20 3.11 8.97
C ASP A 107 7.78 2.78 7.55
N VAL A 108 6.49 2.62 7.36
CA VAL A 108 5.90 2.19 6.09
C VAL A 108 5.10 3.33 5.50
N PHE A 109 5.37 3.63 4.23
CA PHE A 109 4.62 4.63 3.48
C PHE A 109 3.94 3.98 2.30
N TYR A 110 2.74 4.43 2.00
CA TYR A 110 1.99 3.95 0.84
C TYR A 110 1.03 5.03 0.33
N SER A 111 0.58 4.84 -0.88
CA SER A 111 -0.43 5.71 -1.47
C SER A 111 -1.70 4.96 -1.77
N HIS A 112 -2.83 5.62 -1.66
CA HIS A 112 -4.07 5.12 -2.18
C HIS A 112 -4.86 6.21 -2.90
N THR A 113 -5.63 5.82 -3.89
CA THR A 113 -6.52 6.73 -4.62
C THR A 113 -7.97 6.49 -4.20
N LYS A 114 -8.68 7.54 -3.94
CA LYS A 114 -10.06 7.58 -3.51
C LYS A 114 -10.88 8.31 -4.57
N TYR A 115 -11.98 7.74 -4.99
CA TYR A 115 -12.89 8.39 -5.94
C TYR A 115 -14.14 8.90 -5.24
N ASP A 116 -14.39 10.20 -5.32
CA ASP A 116 -15.64 10.82 -4.90
C ASP A 116 -16.64 10.81 -6.06
N ARG A 117 -17.66 9.97 -5.96
CA ARG A 117 -18.70 9.84 -7.01
C ARG A 117 -19.55 11.09 -7.16
N LYS A 118 -19.74 11.87 -6.10
CA LYS A 118 -20.58 13.08 -6.15
C LYS A 118 -19.84 14.22 -6.83
N ALA A 119 -18.58 14.41 -6.47
CA ALA A 119 -17.71 15.42 -7.06
C ALA A 119 -17.12 14.98 -8.40
N ASN A 120 -17.16 13.68 -8.72
CA ASN A 120 -16.53 13.06 -9.89
C ASN A 120 -15.02 13.34 -9.95
N VAL A 121 -14.35 13.28 -8.79
CA VAL A 121 -12.93 13.60 -8.62
C VAL A 121 -12.18 12.45 -7.95
N TYR A 122 -10.94 12.24 -8.37
CA TYR A 122 -10.00 11.32 -7.74
C TYR A 122 -9.10 12.09 -6.77
N TYR A 123 -8.94 11.56 -5.59
CA TYR A 123 -8.00 12.04 -4.57
C TYR A 123 -6.93 10.99 -4.38
N SER A 124 -5.68 11.40 -4.45
CA SER A 124 -4.54 10.55 -4.07
C SER A 124 -4.04 10.96 -2.70
N ILE A 125 -3.91 9.99 -1.81
CA ILE A 125 -3.56 10.20 -0.42
C ILE A 125 -2.27 9.43 -0.14
N LEU A 126 -1.27 10.10 0.41
CA LEU A 126 -0.11 9.46 1.03
C LEU A 126 -0.45 9.09 2.46
N LYS A 127 -0.08 7.91 2.87
CA LYS A 127 -0.17 7.45 4.25
C LYS A 127 1.19 6.98 4.75
N GLY A 128 1.46 7.25 6.03
CA GLY A 128 2.61 6.75 6.75
C GLY A 128 2.17 6.01 8.00
N ILE A 129 2.80 4.89 8.29
CA ILE A 129 2.66 4.13 9.52
C ILE A 129 4.01 4.19 10.21
N THR A 130 4.08 4.89 11.31
CA THR A 130 5.31 5.22 12.02
C THR A 130 5.31 4.65 13.44
N GLU A 131 6.39 4.82 14.18
CA GLU A 131 6.54 4.36 15.56
C GLU A 131 6.15 2.88 15.80
N ASN A 132 6.61 1.99 14.93
CA ASN A 132 6.29 0.56 14.99
C ASN A 132 4.78 0.27 14.93
N GLY A 133 4.06 0.98 14.06
CA GLY A 133 2.64 0.75 13.83
C GLY A 133 1.70 1.49 14.79
N LYS A 134 2.21 2.41 15.61
CA LYS A 134 1.41 3.13 16.61
C LYS A 134 0.82 4.43 16.11
N GLU A 135 1.52 5.10 15.20
CA GLU A 135 1.07 6.37 14.64
C GLU A 135 0.74 6.22 13.15
N GLU A 136 -0.33 6.88 12.76
CA GLU A 136 -0.75 7.01 11.37
C GLU A 136 -0.72 8.49 10.98
N ILE A 137 -0.04 8.78 9.88
CA ILE A 137 -0.03 10.11 9.27
C ILE A 137 -0.60 10.02 7.86
N GLU A 138 -1.35 11.03 7.43
CA GLU A 138 -1.86 11.09 6.06
C GLU A 138 -1.77 12.49 5.47
N LYS A 139 -1.62 12.53 4.15
CA LYS A 139 -1.55 13.75 3.38
C LYS A 139 -2.21 13.56 2.03
N GLU A 140 -3.16 14.42 1.70
CA GLU A 140 -3.68 14.50 0.34
C GLU A 140 -2.63 15.08 -0.59
N LEU A 141 -2.43 14.42 -1.74
CA LEU A 141 -1.59 14.91 -2.82
C LEU A 141 -2.39 15.94 -3.62
N LEU A 142 -2.07 17.20 -3.41
CA LEU A 142 -2.72 18.33 -4.07
C LEU A 142 -1.79 18.91 -5.13
N PHE A 143 -2.37 19.25 -6.29
CA PHE A 143 -1.73 20.05 -7.31
C PHE A 143 -2.60 21.25 -7.64
N GLU A 144 -1.95 22.33 -7.99
CA GLU A 144 -2.63 23.51 -8.53
C GLU A 144 -3.28 23.16 -9.90
N ASP A 145 -4.29 23.92 -10.30
CA ASP A 145 -4.89 23.89 -11.64
C ASP A 145 -5.70 22.65 -12.05
N GLU A 146 -6.47 22.07 -11.14
CA GLU A 146 -7.35 20.92 -11.47
C GLU A 146 -6.62 19.76 -12.18
N ALA A 147 -5.35 19.54 -11.82
CA ALA A 147 -4.56 18.46 -12.36
C ALA A 147 -4.93 17.12 -11.75
N TYR A 148 -4.98 16.09 -12.56
CA TYR A 148 -5.23 14.72 -12.14
C TYR A 148 -3.97 13.88 -12.23
N PHE A 149 -3.76 13.00 -11.27
CA PHE A 149 -2.73 11.97 -11.39
C PHE A 149 -3.11 10.98 -12.49
N GLU A 150 -2.24 10.81 -13.47
CA GLU A 150 -2.41 9.75 -14.46
C GLU A 150 -1.74 8.48 -13.99
N ASN A 151 -0.49 8.62 -13.57
CA ASN A 151 0.33 7.51 -13.07
C ASN A 151 1.44 8.10 -12.21
N TYR A 152 1.68 7.52 -11.06
CA TYR A 152 2.78 7.93 -10.18
C TYR A 152 3.29 6.73 -9.39
N THR A 153 4.48 6.88 -8.87
CA THR A 153 5.12 5.95 -7.94
C THR A 153 5.64 6.70 -6.73
N ILE A 154 5.82 5.98 -5.64
CA ILE A 154 6.51 6.49 -4.45
C ILE A 154 7.80 5.73 -4.24
N GLY A 155 8.78 6.37 -3.62
CA GLY A 155 10.07 5.79 -3.30
C GLY A 155 10.72 6.52 -2.13
N MET A 156 11.80 5.96 -1.62
CA MET A 156 12.62 6.57 -0.57
C MET A 156 13.95 7.05 -1.17
N SER A 157 14.38 8.25 -0.82
CA SER A 157 15.67 8.78 -1.22
C SER A 157 16.20 9.76 -0.17
N ASN A 158 17.37 9.50 0.40
CA ASN A 158 18.02 10.39 1.39
C ASN A 158 17.10 10.77 2.58
N ASN A 159 16.39 9.81 3.14
CA ASN A 159 15.43 10.02 4.21
C ASN A 159 14.25 10.96 3.85
N GLU A 160 13.92 11.01 2.58
CA GLU A 160 12.74 11.71 2.07
C GLU A 160 11.84 10.72 1.33
N LEU A 161 10.54 10.87 1.50
CA LEU A 161 9.57 10.19 0.65
C LEU A 161 9.44 10.97 -0.67
N VAL A 162 9.68 10.31 -1.76
CA VAL A 162 9.63 10.89 -3.11
C VAL A 162 8.40 10.37 -3.83
N VAL A 163 7.59 11.26 -4.37
CA VAL A 163 6.47 10.95 -5.26
C VAL A 163 6.80 11.51 -6.64
N ALA A 164 6.80 10.65 -7.65
CA ALA A 164 7.11 11.06 -9.02
C ALA A 164 6.14 10.42 -10.02
N GLY A 165 5.77 11.17 -11.04
CA GLY A 165 4.82 10.64 -12.03
C GLY A 165 4.36 11.70 -13.05
N PHE A 166 3.19 11.43 -13.62
CA PHE A 166 2.61 12.28 -14.64
C PHE A 166 1.28 12.85 -14.19
N LEU A 167 1.10 14.14 -14.44
CA LEU A 167 -0.13 14.88 -14.26
C LEU A 167 -0.82 15.07 -15.60
N LYS A 168 -2.14 14.98 -15.59
CA LYS A 168 -2.99 15.35 -16.71
C LYS A 168 -3.72 16.65 -16.41
N TYR A 169 -3.67 17.55 -17.36
CA TYR A 169 -4.46 18.78 -17.39
C TYR A 169 -5.39 18.77 -18.59
N PHE A 170 -6.56 19.36 -18.43
CA PHE A 170 -7.52 19.55 -19.51
C PHE A 170 -7.89 21.02 -19.74
N PRO A 171 -6.91 21.95 -19.85
CA PRO A 171 -7.24 23.35 -20.10
C PRO A 171 -7.88 23.49 -21.48
N LYS A 172 -9.10 24.02 -21.53
CA LYS A 172 -9.83 24.30 -22.78
C LYS A 172 -9.93 23.10 -23.76
N GLY A 173 -10.05 21.86 -23.23
CA GLY A 173 -10.18 20.66 -24.06
C GLY A 173 -8.87 20.11 -24.63
N GLN A 174 -7.73 20.69 -24.31
CA GLN A 174 -6.41 20.14 -24.67
C GLN A 174 -5.88 19.25 -23.57
N ARG A 175 -5.37 18.09 -23.94
CA ARG A 175 -4.71 17.17 -23.01
C ARG A 175 -3.24 17.53 -22.90
N ILE A 176 -2.83 18.04 -21.74
CA ILE A 176 -1.43 18.32 -21.43
C ILE A 176 -0.98 17.30 -20.38
N GLN A 177 0.19 16.74 -20.61
CA GLN A 177 0.87 15.86 -19.68
C GLN A 177 2.14 16.55 -19.17
N LYS A 178 2.34 16.56 -17.85
CA LYS A 178 3.57 17.07 -17.22
C LYS A 178 4.14 16.02 -16.29
N PHE A 179 5.45 15.91 -16.28
CA PHE A 179 6.14 15.11 -15.26
C PHE A 179 6.31 15.94 -13.99
N PHE A 180 6.14 15.30 -12.83
CA PHE A 180 6.35 15.95 -11.54
C PHE A 180 7.21 15.11 -10.63
N VAL A 181 7.89 15.78 -9.70
CA VAL A 181 8.55 15.18 -8.55
C VAL A 181 8.23 16.01 -7.32
N GLN A 182 7.72 15.37 -6.29
CA GLN A 182 7.51 15.98 -4.96
C GLN A 182 8.31 15.20 -3.93
N ARG A 183 8.95 15.91 -3.00
CA ARG A 183 9.69 15.35 -1.87
C ARG A 183 9.02 15.75 -0.57
N TYR A 184 8.86 14.78 0.31
CA TYR A 184 8.16 14.94 1.58
C TYR A 184 9.08 14.55 2.73
N LYS A 185 8.97 15.27 3.84
CA LYS A 185 9.56 14.85 5.12
C LYS A 185 8.81 13.62 5.64
N GLU A 186 9.51 12.56 5.99
CA GLU A 186 8.91 11.32 6.47
C GLU A 186 8.02 11.53 7.71
N SER A 187 8.48 12.34 8.68
CA SER A 187 7.83 12.50 9.97
C SER A 187 6.48 13.23 9.94
N SER A 188 6.18 13.95 8.86
CA SER A 188 4.99 14.83 8.82
C SER A 188 4.28 14.84 7.47
N LEU A 189 4.83 14.20 6.47
CA LEU A 189 4.38 14.27 5.06
C LEU A 189 4.21 15.73 4.56
N THR A 190 5.04 16.65 5.08
CA THR A 190 5.08 18.02 4.56
C THR A 190 5.99 18.10 3.33
N ILE A 191 5.56 18.86 2.32
CA ILE A 191 6.36 19.06 1.10
C ILE A 191 7.65 19.80 1.45
N ASN A 192 8.77 19.21 1.06
CA ASN A 192 10.10 19.79 1.19
C ASN A 192 10.53 20.49 -0.10
N SER A 193 10.23 19.89 -1.24
CA SER A 193 10.47 20.49 -2.57
C SER A 193 9.53 19.91 -3.63
N GLN A 194 9.27 20.69 -4.67
CA GLN A 194 8.45 20.29 -5.81
C GLN A 194 9.06 20.80 -7.10
N SER A 195 9.01 19.96 -8.14
CA SER A 195 9.34 20.32 -9.53
C SER A 195 8.26 19.77 -10.46
N ILE A 196 7.82 20.60 -11.43
CA ILE A 196 6.79 20.25 -12.43
C ILE A 196 7.31 20.61 -13.81
#